data_442081ee9342196256699a907c19a81d
#
_entry.id   442081ee9342196256699a907c19a81d
#
_cell.length_a   1.000
_cell.length_b   1.000
_cell.length_c   1.000
_cell.angle_alpha   90.00
_cell.angle_beta   90.00
_cell.angle_gamma   90.00
#
_symmetry.space_group_name_H-M   'P 1'
#
loop_
_entity.id
_entity.type
_entity.pdbx_description
1 polymer ?
#
loop_
_entity_poly.entity_id
_entity_poly.type
_entity_poly.pdbx_seq_one_letter_code
_entity_poly.pdbx_strand_id
1 'polypeptide(L)' 'MDMTTHRARITGPISYKAGSGRKQTIPIGPCLVEALGGRCIDIIWGARGQSSVALPVEEIEAAQDHGHLVLLD' A
#
# COMPACT_ATOMS: atom_id res chain seq x y z
N MET A 1 -8.69 18.99 8.78
CA MET A 1 -7.86 18.18 8.66
C MET A 1 -8.03 17.22 7.65
N ASP A 2 -7.21 17.02 6.80
CA ASP A 2 -7.46 16.25 5.71
C ASP A 2 -6.68 15.06 5.73
N MET A 3 -7.23 14.00 6.19
CA MET A 3 -6.60 12.78 6.04
C MET A 3 -6.87 12.31 4.66
N THR A 4 -5.86 12.10 3.90
CA THR A 4 -6.02 11.66 2.53
C THR A 4 -5.96 10.14 2.49
N THR A 5 -7.06 9.53 2.90
CA THR A 5 -7.16 8.09 2.91
C THR A 5 -8.10 7.65 1.80
N HIS A 6 -7.65 6.73 0.97
CA HIS A 6 -8.43 6.23 -0.14
C HIS A 6 -8.58 4.73 -0.07
N ARG A 7 -9.71 4.24 -0.53
CA ARG A 7 -9.92 2.80 -0.63
C ARG A 7 -9.23 2.30 -1.90
N ALA A 8 -8.67 1.13 -1.81
CA ALA A 8 -7.93 0.55 -2.91
C ALA A 8 -7.98 -0.96 -2.84
N ARG A 9 -7.43 -1.61 -3.82
CA ARG A 9 -7.36 -3.07 -3.86
C ARG A 9 -6.02 -3.49 -4.40
N ILE A 10 -5.42 -4.47 -3.72
CA ILE A 10 -4.20 -5.09 -4.21
C ILE A 10 -4.61 -6.17 -5.20
N THR A 11 -4.15 -6.05 -6.44
CA THR A 11 -4.54 -6.95 -7.52
C THR A 11 -3.36 -7.71 -8.11
N GLY A 12 -2.17 -7.52 -7.58
CA GLY A 12 -0.99 -8.25 -8.00
C GLY A 12 0.09 -8.15 -6.93
N PRO A 13 1.18 -8.87 -7.09
CA PRO A 13 2.17 -8.93 -6.02
C PRO A 13 2.88 -7.60 -5.82
N ILE A 14 2.85 -7.12 -4.59
CA ILE A 14 3.61 -5.95 -4.16
C ILE A 14 4.49 -6.42 -3.01
N SER A 15 5.80 -6.37 -3.20
CA SER A 15 6.74 -6.86 -2.20
C SER A 15 7.37 -5.70 -1.45
N TYR A 16 7.75 -5.95 -0.22
CA TYR A 16 8.42 -4.97 0.60
C TYR A 16 9.39 -5.67 1.53
N LYS A 17 10.33 -4.91 2.10
CA LYS A 17 11.25 -5.47 3.07
C LYS A 17 10.74 -5.18 4.46
N ALA A 18 10.53 -6.23 5.24
CA ALA A 18 10.16 -6.08 6.63
C ALA A 18 11.35 -5.58 7.44
N GLY A 19 11.11 -5.20 8.69
CA GLY A 19 12.14 -4.69 9.55
C GLY A 19 13.32 -5.63 9.76
N SER A 20 13.10 -6.94 9.60
CA SER A 20 14.16 -7.94 9.70
C SER A 20 14.97 -8.06 8.41
N GLY A 21 14.65 -7.29 7.38
CA GLY A 21 15.30 -7.40 6.08
C GLY A 21 14.70 -8.47 5.21
N ARG A 22 13.70 -9.19 5.70
CA ARG A 22 13.09 -10.27 4.96
C ARG A 22 12.06 -9.71 3.98
N LYS A 23 12.08 -10.21 2.76
CA LYS A 23 11.12 -9.77 1.75
C LYS A 23 9.76 -10.39 2.03
N GLN A 24 8.72 -9.58 2.00
CA GLN A 24 7.36 -10.04 2.22
C GLN A 24 6.46 -9.47 1.12
N THR A 25 5.29 -10.07 0.96
CA THR A 25 4.35 -9.68 -0.07
C THR A 25 3.03 -9.28 0.59
N ILE A 26 2.46 -8.17 0.13
CA ILE A 26 1.16 -7.72 0.63
C ILE A 26 0.09 -8.63 0.04
N PRO A 27 -0.84 -9.14 0.86
CA PRO A 27 -1.89 -10.03 0.35
C PRO A 27 -2.79 -9.34 -0.67
N ILE A 28 -3.24 -10.08 -1.65
CA ILE A 28 -4.21 -9.59 -2.61
C ILE A 28 -5.54 -9.39 -1.91
N GLY A 29 -6.20 -8.28 -2.16
CA GLY A 29 -7.47 -7.99 -1.56
C GLY A 29 -7.62 -6.52 -1.25
N PRO A 30 -8.66 -6.15 -0.48
CA PRO A 30 -8.92 -4.75 -0.20
C PRO A 30 -7.88 -4.15 0.73
N CYS A 31 -7.63 -2.86 0.55
CA CYS A 31 -6.70 -2.13 1.40
C CYS A 31 -7.07 -0.65 1.41
N LEU A 32 -6.38 0.08 2.27
CA LEU A 32 -6.46 1.54 2.28
C LEU A 32 -5.09 2.09 1.97
N VAL A 33 -5.04 3.23 1.29
CA VAL A 33 -3.78 3.92 1.05
C VAL A 33 -3.90 5.31 1.65
N GLU A 34 -2.85 5.73 2.35
CA GLU A 34 -2.87 7.00 3.03
C GLU A 34 -1.58 7.75 2.76
N ALA A 35 -1.72 8.99 2.31
CA ALA A 35 -0.55 9.82 2.09
C ALA A 35 -0.04 10.33 3.43
N LEU A 36 1.22 10.07 3.70
CA LEU A 36 1.81 10.43 4.99
C LEU A 36 2.50 11.79 4.95
N GLY A 37 2.35 12.52 3.86
CA GLY A 37 3.03 13.79 3.73
C GLY A 37 4.52 13.54 3.51
N GLY A 38 5.03 13.81 2.37
CA GLY A 38 6.40 13.52 2.02
C GLY A 38 6.42 12.52 0.89
N ARG A 39 7.35 11.57 0.96
CA ARG A 39 7.58 10.68 -0.17
C ARG A 39 7.11 9.27 0.07
N CYS A 40 6.34 9.05 1.12
CA CYS A 40 5.88 7.71 1.43
C CYS A 40 4.38 7.66 1.47
N ILE A 41 3.85 6.50 1.13
CA ILE A 41 2.41 6.24 1.19
C ILE A 41 2.25 4.98 2.03
N ASP A 42 1.33 5.02 2.96
CA ASP A 42 1.05 3.90 3.83
C ASP A 42 -0.01 3.02 3.19
N ILE A 43 0.25 1.72 3.12
CA ILE A 43 -0.75 0.76 2.68
C ILE A 43 -1.19 -0.01 3.91
N ILE A 44 -2.50 -0.03 4.15
CA ILE A 44 -3.08 -0.65 5.34
C ILE A 44 -4.02 -1.75 4.89
N TRP A 45 -3.83 -2.94 5.43
CA TRP A 45 -4.68 -4.07 5.05
C TRP A 45 -4.99 -4.90 6.28
N GLY A 46 -5.87 -5.92 6.09
CA GLY A 46 -6.34 -6.75 7.16
C GLY A 46 -7.73 -6.35 7.58
N ALA A 47 -8.46 -7.28 8.20
CA ALA A 47 -9.85 -7.08 8.54
C ALA A 47 -10.07 -5.88 9.45
N ARG A 48 -9.07 -5.54 10.26
CA ARG A 48 -9.18 -4.41 11.17
C ARG A 48 -8.09 -3.37 10.94
N GLY A 49 -7.44 -3.42 9.79
CA GLY A 49 -6.34 -2.51 9.53
C GLY A 49 -5.13 -2.78 10.39
N GLN A 50 -4.93 -4.05 10.79
CA GLN A 50 -3.87 -4.37 11.72
C GLN A 50 -2.50 -4.47 11.07
N SER A 51 -2.42 -4.46 9.76
CA SER A 51 -1.16 -4.55 9.06
C SER A 51 -0.95 -3.30 8.21
N SER A 52 0.26 -2.82 8.15
CA SER A 52 0.54 -1.67 7.31
C SER A 52 2.03 -1.64 6.96
N VAL A 53 2.33 -0.95 5.86
CA VAL A 53 3.70 -0.71 5.45
C VAL A 53 3.75 0.61 4.71
N ALA A 54 4.79 1.39 4.96
CA ALA A 54 5.00 2.64 4.25
C ALA A 54 5.96 2.37 3.10
N LEU A 55 5.55 2.73 1.90
CA LEU A 55 6.37 2.53 0.71
C LEU A 55 6.61 3.87 0.03
N PRO A 56 7.76 4.01 -0.65
CA PRO A 56 8.02 5.23 -1.41
C PRO A 56 6.95 5.43 -2.50
N VAL A 57 6.68 6.69 -2.82
CA VAL A 57 5.71 7.03 -3.85
C VAL A 57 6.03 6.34 -5.17
N GLU A 58 7.31 6.24 -5.51
CA GLU A 58 7.72 5.61 -6.77
C GLU A 58 7.28 4.16 -6.84
N GLU A 59 7.34 3.45 -5.72
CA GLU A 59 6.91 2.07 -5.69
C GLU A 59 5.41 1.94 -5.84
N ILE A 60 4.67 2.87 -5.26
CA ILE A 60 3.22 2.89 -5.40
C ILE A 60 2.84 3.17 -6.85
N GLU A 61 3.50 4.11 -7.48
CA GLU A 61 3.24 4.43 -8.89
C GLU A 61 3.56 3.24 -9.79
N ALA A 62 4.67 2.56 -9.52
CA ALA A 62 5.02 1.38 -10.30
C ALA A 62 3.98 0.28 -10.13
N ALA A 63 3.49 0.09 -8.92
CA ALA A 63 2.46 -0.92 -8.68
C ALA A 63 1.19 -0.60 -9.44
N GLN A 64 0.79 0.68 -9.47
CA GLN A 64 -0.38 1.09 -10.24
C GLN A 64 -0.16 0.88 -11.73
N ASP A 65 1.01 1.22 -12.22
CA ASP A 65 1.32 1.06 -13.65
C ASP A 65 1.29 -0.39 -14.07
N HIS A 66 1.67 -1.29 -13.19
CA HIS A 66 1.65 -2.72 -13.48
C HIS A 66 0.28 -3.36 -13.23
N GLY A 67 -0.68 -2.59 -12.76
CA GLY A 67 -1.99 -3.15 -12.44
C GLY A 67 -2.04 -3.95 -11.17
N HIS A 68 -1.07 -3.77 -10.29
CA HIS A 68 -1.02 -4.50 -9.02
C HIS A 68 -1.73 -3.75 -7.89
N LEU A 69 -2.03 -2.47 -8.09
CA LEU A 69 -2.75 -1.67 -7.11
C LEU A 69 -3.76 -0.82 -7.86
N VAL A 70 -5.01 -0.86 -7.43
CA VAL A 70 -6.09 -0.12 -8.06
C VAL A 70 -6.77 0.74 -7.02
N LEU A 71 -6.87 2.04 -7.27
CA LEU A 71 -7.61 2.94 -6.39
C LEU A 71 -9.09 2.82 -6.71
N LEU A 72 -9.91 2.77 -5.67
CA LEU A 72 -11.35 2.56 -5.82
C LEU A 72 -12.17 3.83 -5.65
N ASP A 73 -11.59 4.89 -5.10
CA ASP A 73 -12.32 6.14 -4.97
C ASP A 73 -11.46 7.35 -5.32
#